data_73f9a1b5bf3ae638dc9e6dda7a0f1d5e
#
_entry.id   73f9a1b5bf3ae638dc9e6dda7a0f1d5e
#
_cell.length_a   1.000
_cell.length_b   1.000
_cell.length_c   1.000
_cell.angle_alpha   90.00
_cell.angle_beta   90.00
_cell.angle_gamma   90.00
#
_symmetry.space_group_name_H-M   'P 1'
#
loop_
_entity.id
_entity.type
_entity.pdbx_description
1 polymer ?
#
loop_
_entity_poly.entity_id
_entity_poly.type
_entity_poly.pdbx_seq_one_letter_code
_entity_poly.pdbx_strand_id
1 'polypeptide(L)'
;MTRTKLSRTAFALAACCSSALLIGSAAHAANFSAEYVFGDSLSDVGNVYLGSSGSEPAGHYFGGQFSNGPVWVQDLAARLGLPALTPSLAGGSDYAFGHATTGSPSTNNSDVPNLEQQVGTFFSGHASAPSNALYTFSIGANDLSGDCMDVQHRDWLN
;
A
#
# COMPACT_ATOMS: atom_id res chain seq x y z
N MET A 1 3.87 -56.27 -75.62
CA MET A 1 2.96 -56.00 -74.49
C MET A 1 3.84 -55.71 -73.30
N THR A 2 4.13 -54.46 -73.04
CA THR A 2 5.03 -54.05 -71.95
C THR A 2 4.26 -53.07 -71.00
N ARG A 3 3.93 -53.53 -69.80
CA ARG A 3 3.18 -52.77 -68.81
C ARG A 3 4.18 -51.92 -68.04
N THR A 4 4.10 -50.60 -68.15
CA THR A 4 4.81 -49.61 -67.39
C THR A 4 4.16 -49.47 -66.01
N LYS A 5 4.93 -49.70 -64.93
CA LYS A 5 4.50 -49.47 -63.55
C LYS A 5 4.71 -47.99 -63.23
N LEU A 6 3.64 -47.27 -62.92
CA LEU A 6 3.72 -45.93 -62.33
C LEU A 6 4.20 -46.02 -60.88
N SER A 7 5.34 -45.41 -60.63
CA SER A 7 5.82 -45.20 -59.26
C SER A 7 5.05 -44.01 -58.60
N ARG A 8 4.39 -44.27 -57.49
CA ARG A 8 3.73 -43.26 -56.66
C ARG A 8 4.75 -42.71 -55.70
N THR A 9 5.35 -41.59 -56.03
CA THR A 9 6.17 -40.80 -55.09
C THR A 9 5.22 -40.09 -54.13
N ALA A 10 5.20 -40.53 -52.89
CA ALA A 10 4.51 -39.87 -51.79
C ALA A 10 5.29 -38.62 -51.39
N PHE A 11 4.68 -37.45 -51.62
CA PHE A 11 5.18 -36.19 -51.06
C PHE A 11 4.77 -36.16 -49.57
N ALA A 12 5.77 -36.39 -48.70
CA ALA A 12 5.62 -36.11 -47.28
C ALA A 12 5.81 -34.60 -47.04
N LEU A 13 4.71 -33.87 -46.87
CA LEU A 13 4.75 -32.49 -46.38
C LEU A 13 5.10 -32.54 -44.90
N ALA A 14 6.34 -32.23 -44.55
CA ALA A 14 6.77 -31.97 -43.18
C ALA A 14 6.24 -30.58 -42.75
N ALA A 15 5.13 -30.56 -42.08
CA ALA A 15 4.61 -29.38 -41.42
C ALA A 15 5.52 -29.11 -40.19
N CYS A 16 6.47 -28.21 -40.35
CA CYS A 16 7.29 -27.68 -39.27
C CYS A 16 6.41 -26.75 -38.38
N CYS A 17 5.72 -27.32 -37.41
CA CYS A 17 5.08 -26.54 -36.35
C CYS A 17 6.16 -25.91 -35.48
N SER A 18 6.58 -24.72 -35.86
CA SER A 18 7.40 -23.85 -34.99
C SER A 18 6.51 -23.38 -33.83
N SER A 19 6.48 -24.15 -32.75
CA SER A 19 5.93 -23.71 -31.47
C SER A 19 6.87 -22.65 -30.95
N ALA A 20 6.59 -21.38 -31.27
CA ALA A 20 7.19 -20.27 -30.58
C ALA A 20 6.71 -20.35 -29.11
N LEU A 21 7.56 -20.89 -28.25
CA LEU A 21 7.43 -20.70 -26.80
C LEU A 21 7.51 -19.20 -26.55
N LEU A 22 6.35 -18.57 -26.36
CA LEU A 22 6.27 -17.26 -25.72
C LEU A 22 6.74 -17.48 -24.28
N ILE A 23 8.03 -17.38 -24.07
CA ILE A 23 8.61 -17.16 -22.73
C ILE A 23 8.12 -15.77 -22.36
N GLY A 24 6.89 -15.69 -21.84
CA GLY A 24 6.43 -14.52 -21.14
C GLY A 24 7.46 -14.27 -20.04
N SER A 25 8.24 -13.19 -20.16
CA SER A 25 8.98 -12.69 -19.01
C SER A 25 7.97 -12.54 -17.90
N ALA A 26 7.98 -13.46 -16.94
CA ALA A 26 7.28 -13.23 -15.68
C ALA A 26 7.85 -11.90 -15.19
N ALA A 27 7.04 -10.84 -15.21
CA ALA A 27 7.37 -9.64 -14.49
C ALA A 27 7.69 -10.13 -13.08
N HIS A 28 8.97 -10.08 -12.72
CA HIS A 28 9.33 -10.33 -11.34
C HIS A 28 8.62 -9.24 -10.53
N ALA A 29 7.49 -9.60 -9.92
CA ALA A 29 6.95 -8.80 -8.85
C ALA A 29 8.10 -8.60 -7.87
N ALA A 30 8.43 -7.36 -7.55
CA ALA A 30 9.47 -7.09 -6.58
C ALA A 30 9.08 -7.86 -5.31
N ASN A 31 9.93 -8.82 -4.92
CA ASN A 31 9.68 -9.62 -3.73
C ASN A 31 10.03 -8.75 -2.52
N PHE A 32 9.10 -7.93 -2.09
CA PHE A 32 9.23 -7.24 -0.81
C PHE A 32 9.12 -8.24 0.33
N SER A 33 9.89 -8.03 1.38
CA SER A 33 9.86 -8.86 2.60
C SER A 33 8.92 -8.31 3.67
N ALA A 34 8.61 -7.00 3.60
CA ALA A 34 7.76 -6.29 4.53
C ALA A 34 7.17 -5.05 3.86
N GLU A 35 6.12 -4.50 4.45
CA GLU A 35 5.61 -3.16 4.15
C GLU A 35 5.76 -2.30 5.41
N TYR A 36 6.24 -1.06 5.22
CA TYR A 36 6.26 0.00 6.24
C TYR A 36 5.37 1.13 5.76
N VAL A 37 4.40 1.49 6.58
CA VAL A 37 3.33 2.43 6.24
C VAL A 37 3.49 3.72 7.03
N PHE A 38 3.38 4.86 6.33
CA PHE A 38 3.39 6.20 6.90
C PHE A 38 2.19 6.97 6.36
N GLY A 39 1.48 7.68 7.23
CA GLY A 39 0.29 8.36 6.74
C GLY A 39 -0.62 8.89 7.82
N ASP A 40 -1.85 9.08 7.39
CA ASP A 40 -2.94 9.58 8.22
C ASP A 40 -4.03 8.50 8.47
N SER A 41 -5.25 8.95 8.80
CA SER A 41 -6.38 8.09 9.13
C SER A 41 -6.74 7.07 8.04
N LEU A 42 -6.41 7.35 6.77
CA LEU A 42 -6.71 6.44 5.66
C LEU A 42 -5.79 5.22 5.63
N SER A 43 -4.69 5.26 6.35
CA SER A 43 -3.68 4.20 6.40
C SER A 43 -3.48 3.61 7.81
N ASP A 44 -3.98 4.27 8.86
CA ASP A 44 -3.85 3.86 10.26
C ASP A 44 -4.57 2.53 10.52
N VAL A 45 -3.82 1.48 10.87
CA VAL A 45 -4.38 0.16 11.19
C VAL A 45 -4.71 -0.01 12.68
N GLY A 46 -4.68 1.08 13.46
CA GLY A 46 -5.11 1.11 14.85
C GLY A 46 -4.16 1.80 15.81
N ASN A 47 -3.21 2.62 15.36
CA ASN A 47 -2.32 3.38 16.23
C ASN A 47 -3.11 4.39 17.10
N VAL A 48 -4.02 5.16 16.50
CA VAL A 48 -4.87 6.08 17.28
C VAL A 48 -5.74 5.33 18.27
N TYR A 49 -6.30 4.19 17.88
CA TYR A 49 -7.10 3.36 18.78
C TYR A 49 -6.30 2.91 20.00
N LEU A 50 -5.08 2.45 19.82
CA LEU A 50 -4.19 2.05 20.91
C LEU A 50 -3.77 3.27 21.76
N GLY A 51 -3.36 4.36 21.12
CA GLY A 51 -2.92 5.58 21.79
C GLY A 51 -4.02 6.23 22.62
N SER A 52 -5.27 6.15 22.17
CA SER A 52 -6.44 6.68 22.85
C SER A 52 -7.07 5.71 23.88
N SER A 53 -6.43 4.57 24.14
CA SER A 53 -6.97 3.50 24.99
C SER A 53 -8.36 3.01 24.51
N GLY A 54 -8.57 2.97 23.20
CA GLY A 54 -9.79 2.47 22.57
C GLY A 54 -10.93 3.49 22.47
N SER A 55 -10.68 4.76 22.79
CA SER A 55 -11.73 5.80 22.71
C SER A 55 -11.88 6.37 21.30
N GLU A 56 -10.85 6.30 20.44
CA GLU A 56 -10.87 6.77 19.05
C GLU A 56 -10.25 5.76 18.08
N PRO A 57 -10.80 5.65 16.87
CA PRO A 57 -12.08 6.23 16.45
C PRO A 57 -13.26 5.56 17.16
N ALA A 58 -14.24 6.39 17.57
CA ALA A 58 -15.41 5.92 18.29
C ALA A 58 -16.50 5.36 17.36
N GLY A 59 -17.28 4.41 17.86
CA GLY A 59 -18.57 4.03 17.30
C GLY A 59 -18.52 3.06 16.11
N HIS A 60 -18.82 3.50 14.91
CA HIS A 60 -19.12 2.64 13.75
C HIS A 60 -17.90 2.16 12.95
N TYR A 61 -16.71 2.49 13.38
CA TYR A 61 -15.49 2.14 12.69
C TYR A 61 -15.06 0.68 12.92
N PHE A 62 -14.49 0.08 11.89
CA PHE A 62 -14.06 -1.30 11.93
C PHE A 62 -12.72 -1.45 12.67
N GLY A 63 -12.70 -2.27 13.72
CA GLY A 63 -11.47 -2.73 14.35
C GLY A 63 -10.52 -1.64 14.88
N GLY A 64 -11.05 -0.45 15.24
CA GLY A 64 -10.21 0.67 15.66
C GLY A 64 -9.52 1.44 14.52
N GLN A 65 -10.00 1.29 13.29
CA GLN A 65 -9.51 1.98 12.08
C GLN A 65 -10.54 3.03 11.65
N PHE A 66 -10.10 4.10 10.97
CA PHE A 66 -11.00 5.14 10.43
C PHE A 66 -11.67 4.69 9.12
N SER A 67 -12.23 3.48 9.12
CA SER A 67 -12.82 2.82 7.97
C SER A 67 -13.98 1.91 8.41
N ASN A 68 -14.81 1.49 7.47
CA ASN A 68 -15.84 0.48 7.68
C ASN A 68 -15.35 -0.97 7.39
N GLY A 69 -14.08 -1.14 7.12
CA GLY A 69 -13.40 -2.40 6.84
C GLY A 69 -11.88 -2.22 6.93
N PRO A 70 -11.09 -3.18 6.46
CA PRO A 70 -9.64 -3.01 6.34
C PRO A 70 -9.29 -1.76 5.55
N VAL A 71 -8.23 -1.05 5.93
CA VAL A 71 -7.70 0.07 5.16
C VAL A 71 -6.87 -0.43 3.98
N TRP A 72 -6.71 0.39 2.95
CA TRP A 72 -6.11 -0.01 1.66
C TRP A 72 -4.71 -0.65 1.76
N VAL A 73 -3.89 -0.24 2.72
CA VAL A 73 -2.55 -0.81 2.94
C VAL A 73 -2.62 -2.28 3.39
N GLN A 74 -3.63 -2.66 4.16
CA GLN A 74 -3.85 -4.06 4.55
C GLN A 74 -4.21 -4.93 3.35
N ASP A 75 -5.05 -4.41 2.44
CA ASP A 75 -5.38 -5.09 1.18
C ASP A 75 -4.16 -5.18 0.26
N LEU A 76 -3.31 -4.14 0.25
CA LEU A 76 -2.06 -4.15 -0.51
C LEU A 76 -1.10 -5.20 0.02
N ALA A 77 -0.83 -5.23 1.32
CA ALA A 77 0.01 -6.25 1.96
C ALA A 77 -0.49 -7.66 1.64
N ALA A 78 -1.79 -7.90 1.80
CA ALA A 78 -2.40 -9.20 1.51
C ALA A 78 -2.24 -9.62 0.03
N ARG A 79 -2.44 -8.70 -0.92
CA ARG A 79 -2.29 -8.95 -2.36
C ARG A 79 -0.84 -9.24 -2.75
N LEU A 80 0.10 -8.66 -2.06
CA LEU A 80 1.55 -8.88 -2.27
C LEU A 80 2.08 -10.08 -1.48
N GLY A 81 1.26 -10.74 -0.67
CA GLY A 81 1.68 -11.87 0.18
C GLY A 81 2.62 -11.45 1.30
N LEU A 82 2.56 -10.18 1.73
CA LEU A 82 3.37 -9.64 2.81
C LEU A 82 2.77 -9.99 4.19
N PRO A 83 3.57 -9.89 5.26
CA PRO A 83 3.06 -10.01 6.62
C PRO A 83 1.90 -9.03 6.89
N ALA A 84 0.92 -9.47 7.68
CA ALA A 84 -0.18 -8.61 8.08
C ALA A 84 0.36 -7.37 8.83
N LEU A 85 -0.18 -6.20 8.46
CA LEU A 85 0.18 -4.94 9.11
C LEU A 85 -0.40 -4.89 10.53
N THR A 86 0.42 -4.43 11.44
CA THR A 86 0.03 -4.12 12.83
C THR A 86 0.51 -2.72 13.20
N PRO A 87 -0.17 -2.03 14.14
CA PRO A 87 0.25 -0.70 14.57
C PRO A 87 1.67 -0.68 15.12
N SER A 88 2.42 0.38 14.87
CA SER A 88 3.76 0.58 15.44
C SER A 88 3.75 0.65 16.97
N LEU A 89 2.69 1.16 17.57
CA LEU A 89 2.48 1.14 19.03
C LEU A 89 2.38 -0.28 19.61
N ALA A 90 2.06 -1.27 18.78
CA ALA A 90 2.11 -2.69 19.13
C ALA A 90 3.39 -3.39 18.61
N GLY A 91 4.39 -2.65 18.17
CA GLY A 91 5.64 -3.19 17.62
C GLY A 91 5.53 -3.62 16.15
N GLY A 92 4.52 -3.15 15.43
CA GLY A 92 4.30 -3.47 14.02
C GLY A 92 4.95 -2.48 13.06
N SER A 93 4.59 -2.60 11.79
CA SER A 93 5.19 -1.85 10.68
C SER A 93 4.30 -0.73 10.13
N ASP A 94 3.13 -0.50 10.70
CA ASP A 94 2.31 0.66 10.40
C ASP A 94 2.61 1.81 11.36
N TYR A 95 3.16 2.90 10.81
CA TYR A 95 3.49 4.14 11.52
C TYR A 95 2.49 5.26 11.24
N ALA A 96 1.43 4.99 10.46
CA ALA A 96 0.39 5.96 10.20
C ALA A 96 -0.45 6.25 11.45
N PHE A 97 -0.88 7.50 11.60
CA PHE A 97 -1.77 7.93 12.67
C PHE A 97 -2.92 8.76 12.13
N GLY A 98 -4.13 8.47 12.56
CA GLY A 98 -5.28 9.33 12.29
C GLY A 98 -4.99 10.78 12.65
N HIS A 99 -5.47 11.72 11.83
CA HIS A 99 -5.24 13.17 11.98
C HIS A 99 -3.81 13.67 11.72
N ALA A 100 -2.87 12.81 11.35
CA ALA A 100 -1.49 13.22 11.09
C ALA A 100 -1.39 14.21 9.91
N THR A 101 -0.47 15.17 10.04
CA THR A 101 -0.10 16.16 9.01
C THR A 101 1.30 15.89 8.47
N THR A 102 1.68 16.53 7.37
CA THR A 102 3.00 16.32 6.73
C THR A 102 4.15 16.86 7.55
N GLY A 103 4.04 18.02 8.20
CA GLY A 103 5.16 18.64 8.91
C GLY A 103 4.79 19.59 10.05
N SER A 104 3.58 20.13 10.03
CA SER A 104 3.10 20.95 11.15
C SER A 104 2.32 20.09 12.14
N PRO A 105 2.37 20.39 13.44
CA PRO A 105 1.48 19.75 14.40
C PRO A 105 0.04 19.89 13.92
N SER A 106 -0.75 18.83 14.03
CA SER A 106 -2.18 18.91 13.74
C SER A 106 -2.80 19.99 14.63
N THR A 107 -3.53 20.93 14.03
CA THR A 107 -4.23 21.98 14.79
C THR A 107 -5.35 21.40 15.67
N ASN A 108 -5.80 20.20 15.35
CA ASN A 108 -6.91 19.53 16.04
C ASN A 108 -6.43 18.50 17.06
N ASN A 109 -5.17 18.04 16.99
CA ASN A 109 -4.61 17.07 17.94
C ASN A 109 -3.08 17.15 17.93
N SER A 110 -2.51 17.98 18.81
CA SER A 110 -1.07 18.20 18.92
C SER A 110 -0.27 16.97 19.36
N ASP A 111 -0.93 15.93 19.86
CA ASP A 111 -0.29 14.72 20.37
C ASP A 111 -0.14 13.64 19.30
N VAL A 112 -0.70 13.86 18.10
CA VAL A 112 -0.58 12.92 16.99
C VAL A 112 0.75 13.13 16.24
N PRO A 113 1.57 12.07 16.06
CA PRO A 113 2.81 12.17 15.30
C PRO A 113 2.56 12.59 13.86
N ASN A 114 3.20 13.69 13.43
CA ASN A 114 3.25 14.07 12.02
C ASN A 114 4.19 13.15 11.23
N LEU A 115 4.29 13.31 9.91
CA LEU A 115 5.10 12.46 9.04
C LEU A 115 6.57 12.40 9.48
N GLU A 116 7.16 13.52 9.85
CA GLU A 116 8.55 13.58 10.30
C GLU A 116 8.76 12.74 11.57
N GLN A 117 7.83 12.84 12.51
CA GLN A 117 7.86 12.08 13.76
C GLN A 117 7.62 10.57 13.54
N GLN A 118 6.73 10.21 12.60
CA GLN A 118 6.52 8.81 12.19
C GLN A 118 7.80 8.20 11.62
N VAL A 119 8.47 8.92 10.71
CA VAL A 119 9.75 8.51 10.13
C VAL A 119 10.84 8.45 11.19
N GLY A 120 10.88 9.42 12.10
CA GLY A 120 11.79 9.41 13.27
C GLY A 120 11.59 8.19 14.15
N THR A 121 10.33 7.82 14.41
CA THR A 121 10.00 6.61 15.18
C THR A 121 10.47 5.34 14.46
N PHE A 122 10.26 5.26 13.14
CA PHE A 122 10.79 4.15 12.35
C PHE A 122 12.32 4.02 12.50
N PHE A 123 13.08 5.11 12.34
CA PHE A 123 14.53 5.07 12.45
C PHE A 123 15.04 4.89 13.87
N SER A 124 14.23 5.12 14.90
CA SER A 124 14.59 4.77 16.27
C SER A 124 14.68 3.26 16.50
N GLY A 125 13.91 2.48 15.72
CA GLY A 125 13.92 1.01 15.74
C GLY A 125 14.76 0.36 14.62
N HIS A 126 15.20 1.14 13.62
CA HIS A 126 15.90 0.62 12.45
C HIS A 126 17.17 1.44 12.17
N ALA A 127 18.32 0.82 12.20
CA ALA A 127 19.60 1.49 11.89
C ALA A 127 19.68 2.00 10.43
N SER A 128 18.92 1.37 9.52
CA SER A 128 18.76 1.78 8.12
C SER A 128 17.45 1.25 7.57
N ALA A 129 16.96 1.85 6.48
CA ALA A 129 15.79 1.36 5.78
C ALA A 129 16.12 0.04 5.06
N PRO A 130 15.41 -1.07 5.34
CA PRO A 130 15.58 -2.33 4.62
C PRO A 130 15.35 -2.16 3.11
N SER A 131 16.33 -2.54 2.29
CA SER A 131 16.31 -2.28 0.83
C SER A 131 15.29 -3.15 0.06
N ASN A 132 14.81 -4.23 0.67
CA ASN A 132 13.83 -5.15 0.11
C ASN A 132 12.44 -4.97 0.73
N ALA A 133 12.16 -3.84 1.37
CA ALA A 133 10.84 -3.50 1.90
C ALA A 133 10.10 -2.53 0.97
N LEU A 134 8.77 -2.58 1.04
CA LEU A 134 7.89 -1.59 0.46
C LEU A 134 7.66 -0.47 1.48
N TYR A 135 7.75 0.78 1.03
CA TYR A 135 7.46 1.95 1.85
C TYR A 135 6.29 2.69 1.24
N THR A 136 5.19 2.81 1.97
CA THR A 136 3.98 3.49 1.49
C THR A 136 3.75 4.78 2.28
N PHE A 137 3.43 5.84 1.55
CA PHE A 137 3.15 7.17 2.11
C PHE A 137 1.82 7.68 1.55
N SER A 138 0.87 7.96 2.42
CA SER A 138 -0.42 8.57 2.06
C SER A 138 -0.81 9.56 3.15
N ILE A 139 -0.59 10.85 2.89
CA ILE A 139 -0.74 11.91 3.88
C ILE A 139 -0.92 13.28 3.20
N GLY A 140 -1.43 14.26 3.91
CA GLY A 140 -1.57 15.65 3.43
C GLY A 140 -3.00 16.17 3.45
N ALA A 141 -3.99 15.30 3.56
CA ALA A 141 -5.40 15.73 3.62
C ALA A 141 -5.68 16.60 4.85
N ASN A 142 -5.05 16.30 5.98
CA ASN A 142 -5.24 17.05 7.23
C ASN A 142 -4.54 18.42 7.20
N ASP A 143 -3.50 18.61 6.39
CA ASP A 143 -2.85 19.91 6.20
C ASP A 143 -3.81 20.90 5.53
N LEU A 144 -4.64 20.43 4.61
CA LEU A 144 -5.63 21.23 3.91
C LEU A 144 -6.87 21.53 4.75
N SER A 145 -7.21 20.67 5.71
CA SER A 145 -8.43 20.80 6.51
C SER A 145 -8.42 22.00 7.44
N GLY A 146 -7.24 22.44 7.91
CA GLY A 146 -7.06 23.65 8.72
C GLY A 146 -7.22 24.93 7.91
N ASP A 147 -6.60 24.98 6.75
CA ASP A 147 -6.57 26.18 5.89
C ASP A 147 -7.86 26.36 5.06
N CYS A 148 -8.46 25.26 4.59
CA CYS A 148 -9.69 25.34 3.79
C CYS A 148 -10.92 25.76 4.61
N MET A 149 -10.97 25.45 5.90
CA MET A 149 -12.06 25.92 6.78
C MET A 149 -11.97 27.42 7.05
N ASP A 150 -10.75 27.98 7.10
CA ASP A 150 -10.55 29.41 7.33
C ASP A 150 -10.82 30.25 6.07
N VAL A 151 -10.55 29.72 4.88
CA VAL A 151 -10.83 30.39 3.60
C VAL A 151 -12.34 30.41 3.27
N GLN A 152 -13.07 29.31 3.53
CA GLN A 152 -14.50 29.26 3.24
C GLN A 152 -15.36 30.18 4.14
N HIS A 153 -14.86 30.57 5.32
CA HIS A 153 -15.60 31.47 6.20
C HIS A 153 -15.36 32.95 5.94
N ARG A 154 -14.33 33.34 5.19
CA ARG A 154 -13.99 34.74 4.95
C ARG A 154 -14.56 35.33 3.67
N ASP A 155 -14.78 34.56 2.62
CA ASP A 155 -15.08 35.08 1.29
C ASP A 155 -16.57 35.04 0.91
N TRP A 156 -17.46 34.49 1.72
CA TRP A 156 -18.90 34.43 1.42
C TRP A 156 -19.75 35.46 2.17
N LEU A 157 -19.15 36.34 2.99
CA LEU A 157 -19.85 37.35 3.79
C LEU A 157 -19.54 38.78 3.41
N ASN A 158 -18.91 39.06 2.24
CA ASN A 158 -18.72 40.39 1.70
C ASN A 158 -19.39 40.55 0.34
#